data_6353cee5f81c6ae2c374d41be98d6179
#
_entry.id   6353cee5f81c6ae2c374d41be98d6179
#
_cell.length_a   1.000
_cell.length_b   1.000
_cell.length_c   1.000
_cell.angle_alpha   90.00
_cell.angle_beta   90.00
_cell.angle_gamma   90.00
#
_symmetry.space_group_name_H-M   'P 1'
#
loop_
_entity.id
_entity.type
_entity.pdbx_description
1 polymer ?
#
loop_
_entity_poly.entity_id
_entity_poly.type
_entity_poly.pdbx_seq_one_letter_code
_entity_poly.pdbx_strand_id
1 'polypeptide(L)'
;MSMNPEEHPATMLEHALSYLQLGYPVFPVCSPAMVGHKHAGADCKNVGKRPLTLWETYQQRLPTIQEVKTWWTRWPNANIGMPTGKLSGIVVLDADSGEAKKLAMEQGGVDRTPAVFTGKPGGIHFWLAHPGVEVSNFAHKRPGLDFRGDGGYVLVPPSLHATGANYRWVGGTDHLTPADVPPWLLALLNGEDEQGEREAGDPLDVDAILAGVPEGGRDDAMWRLACKLRNDGVERKYAEYMVRQAALACKPAFDVDVALEKVARAWKQYEPAPTFRGRPVERP
;
A
#
# COMPACT_ATOMS: atom_id res chain seq x y z
N MET A 1 -38.58 1.21 -37.39
CA MET A 1 -37.29 1.82 -36.97
C MET A 1 -37.27 1.73 -35.48
N SER A 2 -36.58 0.76 -34.94
CA SER A 2 -36.37 0.58 -33.51
C SER A 2 -35.21 1.48 -33.12
N MET A 3 -35.47 2.52 -32.31
CA MET A 3 -34.40 3.31 -31.73
C MET A 3 -33.70 2.46 -30.67
N ASN A 4 -32.41 2.22 -30.88
CA ASN A 4 -31.54 1.65 -29.83
C ASN A 4 -31.61 2.57 -28.64
N PRO A 5 -31.81 2.09 -27.40
CA PRO A 5 -31.63 2.89 -26.24
C PRO A 5 -30.13 3.32 -26.20
N GLU A 6 -29.86 4.61 -26.11
CA GLU A 6 -28.53 5.13 -25.95
C GLU A 6 -27.91 4.46 -24.71
N GLU A 7 -26.88 3.64 -24.95
CA GLU A 7 -26.07 3.07 -23.86
C GLU A 7 -25.34 4.24 -23.18
N HIS A 8 -25.93 4.75 -22.10
CA HIS A 8 -25.20 5.68 -21.23
C HIS A 8 -24.03 4.95 -20.60
N PRO A 9 -22.82 5.55 -20.54
CA PRO A 9 -21.69 4.93 -19.89
C PRO A 9 -22.02 4.65 -18.42
N ALA A 10 -21.66 3.45 -17.95
CA ALA A 10 -21.96 3.02 -16.60
C ALA A 10 -21.40 4.01 -15.56
N THR A 11 -22.19 4.33 -14.57
CA THR A 11 -21.81 5.23 -13.45
C THR A 11 -20.86 4.54 -12.47
N MET A 12 -20.16 5.31 -11.65
CA MET A 12 -19.31 4.78 -10.57
C MET A 12 -20.13 3.93 -9.59
N LEU A 13 -21.40 4.27 -9.35
CA LEU A 13 -22.31 3.45 -8.53
C LEU A 13 -22.54 2.07 -9.14
N GLU A 14 -22.83 2.02 -10.45
CA GLU A 14 -23.06 0.75 -11.14
C GLU A 14 -21.83 -0.14 -11.13
N HIS A 15 -20.64 0.43 -11.34
CA HIS A 15 -19.39 -0.30 -11.19
C HIS A 15 -19.17 -0.82 -9.77
N ALA A 16 -19.41 -0.01 -8.75
CA ALA A 16 -19.28 -0.43 -7.36
C ALA A 16 -20.25 -1.56 -6.99
N LEU A 17 -21.51 -1.48 -7.48
CA LEU A 17 -22.50 -2.54 -7.31
C LEU A 17 -22.11 -3.84 -8.04
N SER A 18 -21.50 -3.73 -9.22
CA SER A 18 -21.00 -4.89 -9.97
C SER A 18 -19.88 -5.61 -9.20
N TYR A 19 -18.93 -4.87 -8.62
CA TYR A 19 -17.90 -5.48 -7.74
C TYR A 19 -18.52 -6.16 -6.52
N LEU A 20 -19.49 -5.51 -5.87
CA LEU A 20 -20.19 -6.12 -4.73
C LEU A 20 -20.94 -7.39 -5.12
N GLN A 21 -21.59 -7.44 -6.30
CA GLN A 21 -22.26 -8.64 -6.82
C GLN A 21 -21.29 -9.79 -7.08
N LEU A 22 -20.04 -9.49 -7.46
CA LEU A 22 -18.95 -10.46 -7.59
C LEU A 22 -18.37 -10.91 -6.23
N GLY A 23 -18.89 -10.38 -5.11
CA GLY A 23 -18.43 -10.74 -3.77
C GLY A 23 -17.24 -9.92 -3.27
N TYR A 24 -16.84 -8.88 -3.98
CA TYR A 24 -15.75 -8.01 -3.54
C TYR A 24 -16.25 -6.91 -2.59
N PRO A 25 -15.62 -6.71 -1.43
CA PRO A 25 -15.88 -5.55 -0.60
C PRO A 25 -15.43 -4.28 -1.31
N VAL A 26 -16.27 -3.24 -1.28
CA VAL A 26 -15.95 -1.94 -1.89
C VAL A 26 -16.23 -0.81 -0.92
N PHE A 27 -15.51 0.30 -1.08
CA PHE A 27 -15.76 1.52 -0.33
C PHE A 27 -15.34 2.75 -1.14
N PRO A 28 -15.90 3.95 -0.83
CA PRO A 28 -15.60 5.15 -1.58
C PRO A 28 -14.25 5.74 -1.16
N VAL A 29 -13.46 6.11 -2.16
CA VAL A 29 -12.16 6.80 -2.03
C VAL A 29 -12.26 8.14 -2.74
N CYS A 30 -11.57 9.17 -2.24
CA CYS A 30 -11.54 10.47 -2.91
C CYS A 30 -11.05 10.32 -4.36
N SER A 31 -11.49 11.22 -5.22
CA SER A 31 -11.13 11.22 -6.63
C SER A 31 -10.66 12.61 -7.05
N PRO A 32 -9.72 12.72 -7.98
CA PRO A 32 -9.37 14.00 -8.61
C PRO A 32 -10.57 14.72 -9.25
N ALA A 33 -11.62 13.98 -9.64
CA ALA A 33 -12.85 14.53 -10.20
C ALA A 33 -13.81 15.14 -9.15
N MET A 34 -13.51 15.05 -7.86
CA MET A 34 -14.36 15.60 -6.78
C MET A 34 -14.05 17.08 -6.56
N VAL A 35 -14.72 17.95 -7.27
CA VAL A 35 -14.57 19.42 -7.14
C VAL A 35 -15.10 19.89 -5.78
N GLY A 36 -14.34 20.77 -5.09
CA GLY A 36 -14.77 21.40 -3.84
C GLY A 36 -14.70 20.51 -2.60
N HIS A 37 -14.19 19.27 -2.71
CA HIS A 37 -14.00 18.40 -1.56
C HIS A 37 -12.64 18.66 -0.90
N LYS A 38 -12.55 18.63 0.45
CA LYS A 38 -11.31 18.86 1.22
C LYS A 38 -10.14 17.92 0.84
N HIS A 39 -10.43 16.83 0.14
CA HIS A 39 -9.46 15.87 -0.40
C HIS A 39 -9.33 15.95 -1.92
N ALA A 40 -9.90 16.99 -2.56
CA ALA A 40 -9.73 17.30 -3.97
C ALA A 40 -8.84 18.53 -4.10
N GLY A 41 -7.85 18.48 -4.97
CA GLY A 41 -6.98 19.61 -5.28
C GLY A 41 -5.57 19.53 -4.71
N ALA A 42 -4.79 20.59 -4.92
CA ALA A 42 -3.36 20.66 -4.63
C ALA A 42 -2.97 20.44 -3.15
N ASP A 43 -3.89 20.71 -2.22
CA ASP A 43 -3.63 20.57 -0.78
C ASP A 43 -3.77 19.13 -0.28
N CYS A 44 -4.26 18.20 -1.07
CA CYS A 44 -4.36 16.79 -0.71
C CYS A 44 -3.08 16.04 -1.09
N LYS A 45 -2.21 15.76 -0.14
CA LYS A 45 -0.97 14.99 -0.35
C LYS A 45 -1.19 13.60 -0.99
N ASN A 46 -2.42 13.06 -0.95
CA ASN A 46 -2.79 11.74 -1.48
C ASN A 46 -4.06 11.83 -2.34
N VAL A 47 -4.05 12.74 -3.32
CA VAL A 47 -5.17 12.92 -4.25
C VAL A 47 -5.53 11.60 -4.90
N GLY A 48 -6.83 11.28 -4.84
CA GLY A 48 -7.36 10.05 -5.44
C GLY A 48 -7.18 8.78 -4.62
N LYS A 49 -6.50 8.83 -3.47
CA LYS A 49 -6.17 7.63 -2.67
C LYS A 49 -6.69 7.66 -1.22
N ARG A 50 -7.43 8.69 -0.78
CA ARG A 50 -7.92 8.77 0.61
C ARG A 50 -9.32 8.20 0.75
N PRO A 51 -9.55 7.24 1.68
CA PRO A 51 -10.89 6.75 2.01
C PRO A 51 -11.81 7.90 2.46
N LEU A 52 -13.08 7.83 2.07
CA LEU A 52 -14.12 8.79 2.44
C LEU A 52 -14.98 8.29 3.61
N THR A 53 -14.75 7.05 4.03
CA THR A 53 -15.43 6.39 5.15
C THR A 53 -14.44 5.56 5.96
N LEU A 54 -14.85 5.08 7.13
CA LEU A 54 -14.11 4.09 7.92
C LEU A 54 -14.19 2.75 7.17
N TRP A 55 -13.14 2.44 6.43
CA TRP A 55 -13.12 1.30 5.51
C TRP A 55 -12.63 -0.01 6.15
N GLU A 56 -11.98 0.07 7.30
CA GLU A 56 -11.38 -1.06 7.99
C GLU A 56 -12.41 -2.16 8.33
N THR A 57 -13.65 -1.75 8.59
CA THR A 57 -14.79 -2.66 8.78
C THR A 57 -15.04 -3.58 7.58
N TYR A 58 -14.76 -3.10 6.37
CA TYR A 58 -14.99 -3.83 5.13
C TYR A 58 -13.86 -4.82 4.78
N GLN A 59 -12.88 -4.95 5.63
CA GLN A 59 -11.95 -6.08 5.64
C GLN A 59 -12.55 -7.35 6.26
N GLN A 60 -13.63 -7.20 7.03
CA GLN A 60 -14.27 -8.29 7.80
C GLN A 60 -15.68 -8.61 7.32
N ARG A 61 -16.35 -7.71 6.63
CA ARG A 61 -17.68 -7.90 6.06
C ARG A 61 -17.85 -7.17 4.74
N LEU A 62 -18.73 -7.69 3.89
CA LEU A 62 -19.19 -6.94 2.72
C LEU A 62 -20.02 -5.73 3.14
N PRO A 63 -19.96 -4.61 2.40
CA PRO A 63 -20.94 -3.55 2.53
C PRO A 63 -22.31 -4.04 2.07
N THR A 64 -23.36 -3.48 2.62
CA THR A 64 -24.71 -3.68 2.10
C THR A 64 -24.91 -2.87 0.81
N ILE A 65 -25.85 -3.30 -0.03
CA ILE A 65 -26.25 -2.52 -1.22
C ILE A 65 -26.68 -1.10 -0.83
N GLN A 66 -27.34 -0.94 0.33
CA GLN A 66 -27.78 0.36 0.81
C GLN A 66 -26.61 1.27 1.21
N GLU A 67 -25.56 0.72 1.85
CA GLU A 67 -24.34 1.48 2.15
C GLU A 67 -23.69 1.97 0.84
N VAL A 68 -23.52 1.08 -0.14
CA VAL A 68 -22.94 1.42 -1.46
C VAL A 68 -23.76 2.52 -2.14
N LYS A 69 -25.09 2.36 -2.23
CA LYS A 69 -25.98 3.39 -2.81
C LYS A 69 -25.85 4.72 -2.08
N THR A 70 -25.83 4.72 -0.74
CA THR A 70 -25.71 5.93 0.07
C THR A 70 -24.39 6.65 -0.20
N TRP A 71 -23.27 5.93 -0.33
CA TRP A 71 -21.96 6.52 -0.58
C TRP A 71 -21.90 7.19 -1.94
N TRP A 72 -22.27 6.49 -3.01
CA TRP A 72 -22.20 7.07 -4.36
C TRP A 72 -23.31 8.07 -4.68
N THR A 73 -24.42 8.06 -3.92
CA THR A 73 -25.37 9.20 -3.93
C THR A 73 -24.72 10.45 -3.33
N ARG A 74 -23.97 10.30 -2.24
CA ARG A 74 -23.26 11.40 -1.60
C ARG A 74 -22.03 11.87 -2.37
N TRP A 75 -21.32 10.95 -3.00
CA TRP A 75 -20.08 11.19 -3.73
C TRP A 75 -20.11 10.49 -5.10
N PRO A 76 -20.86 11.03 -6.07
CA PRO A 76 -21.07 10.33 -7.37
C PRO A 76 -19.79 10.05 -8.15
N ASN A 77 -18.76 10.89 -7.98
CA ASN A 77 -17.47 10.79 -8.65
C ASN A 77 -16.37 10.15 -7.76
N ALA A 78 -16.72 9.54 -6.63
CA ALA A 78 -15.74 8.86 -5.80
C ALA A 78 -15.12 7.66 -6.52
N ASN A 79 -13.82 7.48 -6.34
CA ASN A 79 -13.10 6.28 -6.73
C ASN A 79 -13.59 5.06 -5.93
N ILE A 80 -13.35 3.87 -6.46
CA ILE A 80 -13.71 2.60 -5.82
C ILE A 80 -12.45 2.00 -5.21
N GLY A 81 -12.40 1.95 -3.87
CA GLY A 81 -11.42 1.18 -3.13
C GLY A 81 -11.92 -0.23 -2.89
N MET A 82 -11.04 -1.22 -2.97
CA MET A 82 -11.30 -2.62 -2.64
C MET A 82 -10.28 -3.10 -1.60
N PRO A 83 -10.69 -3.47 -0.38
CA PRO A 83 -9.82 -4.12 0.58
C PRO A 83 -9.19 -5.38 -0.01
N THR A 84 -7.89 -5.54 0.19
CA THR A 84 -7.17 -6.78 -0.11
C THR A 84 -7.15 -7.68 1.13
N GLY A 85 -6.89 -8.96 0.94
CA GLY A 85 -6.79 -9.94 2.01
C GLY A 85 -7.88 -11.01 1.96
N LYS A 86 -8.09 -11.65 3.10
CA LYS A 86 -8.91 -12.86 3.23
C LYS A 86 -10.36 -12.70 2.75
N LEU A 87 -11.02 -11.58 3.04
CA LEU A 87 -12.43 -11.40 2.66
C LEU A 87 -12.61 -11.27 1.16
N SER A 88 -11.79 -10.47 0.49
CA SER A 88 -11.83 -10.33 -0.98
C SER A 88 -11.29 -11.57 -1.69
N GLY A 89 -10.51 -12.41 -0.99
CA GLY A 89 -9.78 -13.51 -1.60
C GLY A 89 -8.62 -13.06 -2.50
N ILE A 90 -8.29 -11.75 -2.48
CA ILE A 90 -7.32 -11.12 -3.39
C ILE A 90 -6.19 -10.46 -2.61
N VAL A 91 -4.98 -10.68 -3.08
CA VAL A 91 -3.81 -9.88 -2.75
C VAL A 91 -3.24 -9.28 -4.03
N VAL A 92 -2.52 -8.18 -3.94
CA VAL A 92 -2.07 -7.45 -5.13
C VAL A 92 -0.57 -7.17 -5.07
N LEU A 93 0.14 -7.56 -6.13
CA LEU A 93 1.48 -7.07 -6.40
C LEU A 93 1.35 -5.80 -7.24
N ASP A 94 1.77 -4.68 -6.68
CA ASP A 94 1.74 -3.36 -7.30
C ASP A 94 3.15 -3.04 -7.84
N ALA A 95 3.29 -3.03 -9.16
CA ALA A 95 4.52 -2.64 -9.83
C ALA A 95 4.39 -1.19 -10.33
N ASP A 96 5.13 -0.31 -9.73
CA ASP A 96 5.00 1.14 -9.86
C ASP A 96 5.70 1.75 -11.08
N SER A 97 6.46 0.94 -11.83
CA SER A 97 7.19 1.37 -13.03
C SER A 97 7.31 0.26 -14.07
N GLY A 98 7.76 0.62 -15.28
CA GLY A 98 8.05 -0.35 -16.35
C GLY A 98 9.14 -1.35 -15.96
N GLU A 99 10.15 -0.91 -15.22
CA GLU A 99 11.23 -1.74 -14.69
C GLU A 99 10.72 -2.74 -13.65
N ALA A 100 9.90 -2.26 -12.71
CA ALA A 100 9.30 -3.12 -11.69
C ALA A 100 8.34 -4.15 -12.31
N LYS A 101 7.54 -3.74 -13.30
CA LYS A 101 6.72 -4.66 -14.10
C LYS A 101 7.59 -5.71 -14.78
N LYS A 102 8.67 -5.30 -15.44
CA LYS A 102 9.60 -6.21 -16.13
C LYS A 102 10.18 -7.21 -15.13
N LEU A 103 10.65 -6.74 -13.97
CA LEU A 103 11.17 -7.60 -12.91
C LEU A 103 10.13 -8.63 -12.45
N ALA A 104 8.89 -8.24 -12.20
CA ALA A 104 7.82 -9.15 -11.80
C ALA A 104 7.53 -10.22 -12.88
N MET A 105 7.51 -9.81 -14.16
CA MET A 105 7.28 -10.71 -15.28
C MET A 105 8.43 -11.70 -15.49
N GLU A 106 9.68 -11.26 -15.31
CA GLU A 106 10.87 -12.13 -15.42
C GLU A 106 10.93 -13.18 -14.31
N GLN A 107 10.45 -12.85 -13.11
CA GLN A 107 10.32 -13.82 -12.01
C GLN A 107 9.22 -14.86 -12.29
N GLY A 108 8.26 -14.54 -13.16
CA GLY A 108 7.18 -15.42 -13.59
C GLY A 108 6.02 -15.54 -12.60
N GLY A 109 4.96 -16.24 -13.04
CA GLY A 109 3.77 -16.51 -12.22
C GLY A 109 2.76 -15.37 -12.12
N VAL A 110 3.01 -14.24 -12.81
CA VAL A 110 2.08 -13.09 -12.87
C VAL A 110 1.56 -12.81 -14.28
N ASP A 111 1.90 -13.62 -15.25
CA ASP A 111 1.57 -13.45 -16.67
C ASP A 111 0.13 -13.90 -17.03
N ARG A 112 -0.47 -14.74 -16.18
CA ARG A 112 -1.80 -15.31 -16.38
C ARG A 112 -2.75 -15.01 -15.21
N THR A 113 -2.76 -13.78 -14.76
CA THR A 113 -3.64 -13.32 -13.67
C THR A 113 -4.36 -12.05 -14.09
N PRO A 114 -5.51 -11.70 -13.47
CA PRO A 114 -6.13 -10.41 -13.71
C PRO A 114 -5.15 -9.28 -13.44
N ALA A 115 -5.03 -8.33 -14.34
CA ALA A 115 -4.12 -7.21 -14.21
C ALA A 115 -4.80 -5.88 -14.54
N VAL A 116 -4.38 -4.82 -13.84
CA VAL A 116 -4.96 -3.48 -13.93
C VAL A 116 -3.86 -2.45 -14.15
N PHE A 117 -3.94 -1.67 -15.22
CA PHE A 117 -3.14 -0.46 -15.36
C PHE A 117 -3.61 0.61 -14.36
N THR A 118 -2.69 1.16 -13.57
CA THR A 118 -3.01 2.09 -12.47
C THR A 118 -3.21 3.54 -12.90
N GLY A 119 -2.99 3.87 -14.17
CA GLY A 119 -2.98 5.24 -14.65
C GLY A 119 -1.65 5.97 -14.42
N LYS A 120 -0.74 5.45 -13.61
CA LYS A 120 0.67 5.87 -13.54
C LYS A 120 1.42 5.27 -14.74
N PRO A 121 2.28 6.04 -15.45
CA PRO A 121 3.06 5.49 -16.56
C PRO A 121 3.87 4.26 -16.14
N GLY A 122 3.61 3.12 -16.79
CA GLY A 122 4.25 1.85 -16.47
C GLY A 122 3.69 1.11 -15.25
N GLY A 123 2.81 1.74 -14.47
CA GLY A 123 2.23 1.15 -13.27
C GLY A 123 1.18 0.08 -13.58
N ILE A 124 1.24 -1.03 -12.86
CA ILE A 124 0.33 -2.17 -13.02
C ILE A 124 0.12 -2.91 -11.69
N HIS A 125 -1.12 -3.29 -11.41
CA HIS A 125 -1.48 -4.22 -10.35
C HIS A 125 -1.66 -5.61 -10.93
N PHE A 126 -1.02 -6.62 -10.37
CA PHE A 126 -1.30 -8.03 -10.63
C PHE A 126 -2.13 -8.56 -9.45
N TRP A 127 -3.34 -9.05 -9.76
CA TRP A 127 -4.25 -9.61 -8.76
C TRP A 127 -3.96 -11.09 -8.57
N LEU A 128 -3.64 -11.48 -7.36
CA LEU A 128 -3.30 -12.86 -7.00
C LEU A 128 -4.30 -13.40 -5.98
N ALA A 129 -4.49 -14.70 -5.97
CA ALA A 129 -5.33 -15.36 -4.98
C ALA A 129 -4.70 -15.21 -3.59
N HIS A 130 -5.52 -14.92 -2.58
CA HIS A 130 -5.07 -14.90 -1.20
C HIS A 130 -4.57 -16.29 -0.78
N PRO A 131 -3.35 -16.45 -0.22
CA PRO A 131 -2.73 -17.77 -0.02
C PRO A 131 -3.34 -18.58 1.13
N GLY A 132 -4.41 -18.12 1.75
CA GLY A 132 -5.09 -18.80 2.86
C GLY A 132 -4.43 -18.58 4.23
N VAL A 133 -3.25 -18.00 4.28
CA VAL A 133 -2.53 -17.58 5.49
C VAL A 133 -2.42 -16.07 5.54
N GLU A 134 -2.29 -15.50 6.73
CA GLU A 134 -2.13 -14.05 6.87
C GLU A 134 -0.87 -13.57 6.17
N VAL A 135 -1.00 -12.56 5.32
CA VAL A 135 0.11 -11.95 4.58
C VAL A 135 0.11 -10.44 4.77
N SER A 136 1.22 -9.94 5.28
CA SER A 136 1.39 -8.51 5.54
C SER A 136 1.61 -7.71 4.27
N ASN A 137 1.25 -6.42 4.32
CA ASN A 137 1.65 -5.47 3.29
C ASN A 137 3.15 -5.22 3.37
N PHE A 138 3.79 -5.03 2.22
CA PHE A 138 5.11 -4.44 2.18
C PHE A 138 5.21 -3.34 1.13
N ALA A 139 6.13 -2.41 1.35
CA ALA A 139 6.54 -1.42 0.37
C ALA A 139 8.06 -1.49 0.22
N HIS A 140 8.53 -1.37 -1.03
CA HIS A 140 9.95 -1.19 -1.37
C HIS A 140 10.92 -2.31 -0.92
N LYS A 141 10.45 -3.53 -0.62
CA LYS A 141 11.37 -4.68 -0.43
C LYS A 141 12.20 -4.96 -1.70
N ARG A 142 11.61 -4.66 -2.87
CA ARG A 142 12.33 -4.57 -4.15
C ARG A 142 11.96 -3.25 -4.82
N PRO A 143 12.87 -2.61 -5.58
CA PRO A 143 12.63 -1.30 -6.20
C PRO A 143 11.33 -1.27 -7.02
N GLY A 144 10.40 -0.41 -6.63
CA GLY A 144 9.13 -0.19 -7.32
C GLY A 144 8.10 -1.32 -7.20
N LEU A 145 8.34 -2.34 -6.36
CA LEU A 145 7.38 -3.39 -6.04
C LEU A 145 6.81 -3.20 -4.64
N ASP A 146 5.52 -2.99 -4.57
CA ASP A 146 4.72 -2.98 -3.36
C ASP A 146 3.78 -4.20 -3.34
N PHE A 147 3.44 -4.67 -2.16
CA PHE A 147 2.46 -5.74 -2.00
C PHE A 147 1.34 -5.32 -1.06
N ARG A 148 0.11 -5.57 -1.48
CA ARG A 148 -1.10 -5.31 -0.70
C ARG A 148 -1.72 -6.63 -0.29
N GLY A 149 -1.45 -7.02 0.95
CA GLY A 149 -1.98 -8.21 1.62
C GLY A 149 -3.15 -7.87 2.54
N ASP A 150 -3.23 -8.57 3.68
CA ASP A 150 -4.23 -8.30 4.71
C ASP A 150 -4.04 -6.89 5.29
N GLY A 151 -5.15 -6.19 5.53
CA GLY A 151 -5.10 -4.81 6.03
C GLY A 151 -4.75 -3.75 4.98
N GLY A 152 -4.62 -4.14 3.70
CA GLY A 152 -4.41 -3.24 2.58
C GLY A 152 -5.68 -2.94 1.79
N TYR A 153 -5.55 -2.07 0.80
CA TYR A 153 -6.55 -1.88 -0.25
C TYR A 153 -5.90 -1.37 -1.54
N VAL A 154 -6.61 -1.55 -2.64
CA VAL A 154 -6.26 -1.01 -3.95
C VAL A 154 -7.42 -0.23 -4.54
N LEU A 155 -7.12 0.64 -5.50
CA LEU A 155 -8.16 1.20 -6.37
C LEU A 155 -8.42 0.25 -7.53
N VAL A 156 -9.69 0.14 -7.90
CA VAL A 156 -10.14 -0.75 -8.98
C VAL A 156 -10.72 0.06 -10.15
N PRO A 157 -10.72 -0.49 -11.38
CA PRO A 157 -11.37 0.15 -12.53
C PRO A 157 -12.84 0.50 -12.26
N PRO A 158 -13.33 1.65 -12.77
CA PRO A 158 -12.69 2.64 -13.58
C PRO A 158 -12.17 3.85 -12.80
N SER A 159 -11.69 3.69 -11.57
CA SER A 159 -11.20 4.77 -10.72
C SER A 159 -10.24 5.70 -11.47
N LEU A 160 -10.24 7.00 -11.11
CA LEU A 160 -9.41 8.03 -11.72
C LEU A 160 -8.12 8.21 -10.91
N HIS A 161 -6.98 8.09 -11.55
CA HIS A 161 -5.68 8.37 -10.97
C HIS A 161 -5.37 9.88 -10.96
N ALA A 162 -4.47 10.34 -10.09
CA ALA A 162 -4.07 11.75 -10.00
C ALA A 162 -3.44 12.31 -11.29
N THR A 163 -2.93 11.47 -12.18
CA THR A 163 -2.44 11.86 -13.52
C THR A 163 -3.55 12.20 -14.51
N GLY A 164 -4.82 11.97 -14.16
CA GLY A 164 -5.97 12.12 -15.08
C GLY A 164 -6.29 10.85 -15.88
N ALA A 165 -5.50 9.80 -15.78
CA ALA A 165 -5.79 8.52 -16.44
C ALA A 165 -6.62 7.60 -15.54
N ASN A 166 -7.48 6.78 -16.14
CA ASN A 166 -8.28 5.82 -15.39
C ASN A 166 -7.51 4.52 -15.12
N TYR A 167 -7.80 3.93 -13.96
CA TYR A 167 -7.53 2.51 -13.74
C TYR A 167 -8.33 1.70 -14.76
N ARG A 168 -7.70 0.76 -15.43
CA ARG A 168 -8.35 -0.07 -16.46
C ARG A 168 -7.76 -1.47 -16.49
N TRP A 169 -8.61 -2.45 -16.76
CA TRP A 169 -8.15 -3.80 -16.97
C TRP A 169 -7.14 -3.88 -18.12
N VAL A 170 -6.13 -4.69 -17.97
CA VAL A 170 -5.28 -5.10 -19.09
C VAL A 170 -6.15 -5.97 -20.00
N GLY A 171 -6.19 -5.68 -21.29
CA GLY A 171 -7.12 -6.30 -22.22
C GLY A 171 -7.11 -7.83 -22.13
N GLY A 172 -8.28 -8.40 -21.92
CA GLY A 172 -8.48 -9.85 -21.86
C GLY A 172 -7.99 -10.52 -20.57
N THR A 173 -7.69 -9.76 -19.50
CA THR A 173 -7.31 -10.35 -18.21
C THR A 173 -8.41 -10.28 -17.14
N ASP A 174 -9.44 -9.49 -17.34
CA ASP A 174 -10.54 -9.25 -16.39
C ASP A 174 -11.42 -10.49 -16.13
N HIS A 175 -11.39 -11.46 -17.02
CA HIS A 175 -12.07 -12.75 -16.88
C HIS A 175 -11.19 -13.89 -16.36
N LEU A 176 -9.89 -13.64 -16.15
CA LEU A 176 -8.99 -14.65 -15.62
C LEU A 176 -9.27 -14.89 -14.13
N THR A 177 -9.07 -16.12 -13.70
CA THR A 177 -9.01 -16.44 -12.28
C THR A 177 -7.69 -15.94 -11.71
N PRO A 178 -7.68 -15.26 -10.56
CA PRO A 178 -6.42 -14.88 -9.89
C PRO A 178 -5.51 -16.09 -9.69
N ALA A 179 -4.27 -15.97 -10.17
CA ALA A 179 -3.26 -17.00 -9.99
C ALA A 179 -2.81 -17.05 -8.53
N ASP A 180 -2.30 -18.20 -8.10
CA ASP A 180 -1.68 -18.32 -6.78
C ASP A 180 -0.49 -17.36 -6.65
N VAL A 181 -0.19 -16.95 -5.42
CA VAL A 181 1.02 -16.15 -5.14
C VAL A 181 2.25 -16.99 -5.53
N PRO A 182 3.08 -16.50 -6.47
CA PRO A 182 4.22 -17.29 -6.95
C PRO A 182 5.26 -17.52 -5.85
N PRO A 183 6.02 -18.63 -5.90
CA PRO A 183 6.97 -19.02 -4.84
C PRO A 183 7.99 -17.94 -4.49
N TRP A 184 8.53 -17.22 -5.49
CA TRP A 184 9.48 -16.15 -5.24
C TRP A 184 8.85 -14.99 -4.42
N LEU A 185 7.57 -14.71 -4.64
CA LEU A 185 6.86 -13.67 -3.92
C LEU A 185 6.49 -14.13 -2.51
N LEU A 186 6.15 -15.41 -2.32
CA LEU A 186 5.98 -16.00 -0.99
C LEU A 186 7.31 -15.97 -0.20
N ALA A 187 8.42 -16.33 -0.81
CA ALA A 187 9.74 -16.24 -0.18
C ALA A 187 10.06 -14.79 0.24
N LEU A 188 9.75 -13.81 -0.63
CA LEU A 188 9.90 -12.39 -0.30
C LEU A 188 8.99 -11.95 0.85
N LEU A 189 7.75 -12.45 0.91
CA LEU A 189 6.80 -12.18 1.99
C LEU A 189 7.29 -12.73 3.33
N ASN A 190 7.82 -13.96 3.33
CA ASN A 190 8.33 -14.65 4.51
C ASN A 190 9.73 -14.16 4.94
N GLY A 191 10.38 -13.28 4.16
CA GLY A 191 11.75 -12.87 4.43
C GLY A 191 12.80 -13.94 4.11
N GLU A 192 12.42 -14.98 3.36
CA GLU A 192 13.28 -16.10 2.95
C GLU A 192 14.13 -15.75 1.70
N ASP A 193 13.75 -14.72 0.97
CA ASP A 193 14.41 -14.27 -0.27
C ASP A 193 15.72 -13.50 0.00
N GLU A 194 16.22 -13.56 1.22
CA GLU A 194 17.47 -12.94 1.64
C GLU A 194 18.73 -13.75 1.24
N GLN A 195 18.59 -14.77 0.37
CA GLN A 195 19.73 -15.54 -0.19
C GLN A 195 20.32 -14.95 -1.49
N GLY A 196 19.73 -13.89 -2.06
CA GLY A 196 20.45 -13.01 -2.97
C GLY A 196 21.21 -12.03 -2.09
N GLU A 197 22.53 -12.26 -1.91
CA GLU A 197 23.48 -11.39 -1.22
C GLU A 197 22.74 -10.29 -0.40
N ARG A 198 22.53 -10.54 0.90
CA ARG A 198 22.64 -9.41 1.80
C ARG A 198 24.07 -8.88 1.54
N GLU A 199 24.24 -7.96 0.65
CA GLU A 199 24.95 -6.79 1.06
C GLU A 199 24.30 -6.45 2.39
N ALA A 200 24.96 -6.78 3.46
CA ALA A 200 24.53 -6.45 4.83
C ALA A 200 24.16 -4.99 4.71
N GLY A 201 22.86 -4.73 4.59
CA GLY A 201 22.37 -3.46 4.07
C GLY A 201 23.07 -2.43 4.90
N ASP A 202 23.79 -1.53 4.26
CA ASP A 202 24.75 -0.61 4.91
C ASP A 202 24.19 -0.28 6.28
N PRO A 203 24.90 -0.58 7.36
CA PRO A 203 24.37 -0.48 8.71
C PRO A 203 23.71 0.89 8.77
N LEU A 204 22.41 0.94 9.10
CA LEU A 204 21.60 2.14 8.94
C LEU A 204 22.45 3.33 9.37
N ASP A 205 22.88 4.15 8.43
CA ASP A 205 23.72 5.32 8.71
C ASP A 205 22.85 6.33 9.48
N VAL A 206 22.84 6.12 10.79
CA VAL A 206 22.08 6.97 11.72
C VAL A 206 22.56 8.41 11.62
N ASP A 207 23.86 8.62 11.44
CA ASP A 207 24.44 9.96 11.34
C ASP A 207 23.98 10.67 10.06
N ALA A 208 23.95 9.97 8.94
CA ALA A 208 23.40 10.51 7.69
C ALA A 208 21.91 10.85 7.82
N ILE A 209 21.11 10.00 8.50
CA ILE A 209 19.69 10.28 8.73
C ILE A 209 19.52 11.50 9.66
N LEU A 210 20.32 11.62 10.70
CA LEU A 210 20.30 12.76 11.62
C LEU A 210 20.77 14.06 10.94
N ALA A 211 21.65 13.97 9.94
CA ALA A 211 22.07 15.11 9.11
C ALA A 211 20.98 15.56 8.11
N GLY A 212 19.94 14.76 7.91
CA GLY A 212 18.81 15.06 7.06
C GLY A 212 18.80 14.29 5.73
N VAL A 213 17.64 13.78 5.35
CA VAL A 213 17.41 12.97 4.16
C VAL A 213 16.70 13.80 3.09
N PRO A 214 17.06 13.66 1.79
CA PRO A 214 16.41 14.37 0.71
C PRO A 214 14.95 13.92 0.50
N GLU A 215 14.19 14.69 -0.24
CA GLU A 215 12.81 14.40 -0.60
C GLU A 215 12.70 13.04 -1.31
N GLY A 216 11.66 12.26 -0.95
CA GLY A 216 11.41 10.91 -1.48
C GLY A 216 11.82 9.78 -0.52
N GLY A 217 12.91 9.94 0.28
CA GLY A 217 13.37 8.92 1.23
C GLY A 217 13.04 9.20 2.70
N ARG A 218 12.49 10.38 3.02
CA ARG A 218 12.30 10.85 4.40
C ARG A 218 11.38 9.98 5.24
N ASP A 219 10.27 9.52 4.66
CA ASP A 219 9.28 8.71 5.36
C ASP A 219 9.86 7.36 5.81
N ASP A 220 10.55 6.68 4.91
CA ASP A 220 11.23 5.41 5.19
C ASP A 220 12.39 5.59 6.18
N ALA A 221 13.20 6.63 6.01
CA ALA A 221 14.31 6.91 6.90
C ALA A 221 13.84 7.13 8.36
N MET A 222 12.77 7.91 8.57
CA MET A 222 12.21 8.11 9.92
C MET A 222 11.67 6.82 10.51
N TRP A 223 11.04 5.96 9.70
CA TRP A 223 10.56 4.65 10.14
C TRP A 223 11.71 3.71 10.52
N ARG A 224 12.73 3.58 9.66
CA ARG A 224 13.90 2.73 9.91
C ARG A 224 14.67 3.19 11.14
N LEU A 225 14.83 4.51 11.32
CA LEU A 225 15.46 5.08 12.52
C LEU A 225 14.66 4.73 13.78
N ALA A 226 13.34 4.90 13.76
CA ALA A 226 12.49 4.56 14.90
C ALA A 226 12.58 3.07 15.27
N CYS A 227 12.54 2.18 14.29
CA CYS A 227 12.69 0.73 14.48
C CYS A 227 14.07 0.36 15.04
N LYS A 228 15.14 0.96 14.51
CA LYS A 228 16.50 0.71 15.00
C LYS A 228 16.65 1.14 16.46
N LEU A 229 16.23 2.35 16.81
CA LEU A 229 16.30 2.85 18.18
C LEU A 229 15.50 1.97 19.15
N ARG A 230 14.34 1.46 18.72
CA ARG A 230 13.56 0.49 19.53
C ARG A 230 14.30 -0.81 19.70
N ASN A 231 14.85 -1.37 18.64
CA ASN A 231 15.62 -2.62 18.67
C ASN A 231 16.87 -2.51 19.55
N ASP A 232 17.54 -1.35 19.51
CA ASP A 232 18.73 -1.07 20.31
C ASP A 232 18.41 -0.79 21.80
N GLY A 233 17.13 -0.83 22.19
CA GLY A 233 16.69 -0.62 23.56
C GLY A 233 16.75 0.84 24.03
N VAL A 234 16.81 1.79 23.12
CA VAL A 234 16.81 3.23 23.47
C VAL A 234 15.47 3.58 24.12
N GLU A 235 15.50 4.36 25.20
CA GLU A 235 14.28 4.84 25.82
C GLU A 235 13.47 5.72 24.86
N ARG A 236 12.15 5.55 24.87
CA ARG A 236 11.22 6.22 23.94
C ARG A 236 11.43 7.74 23.86
N LYS A 237 11.63 8.41 25.00
CA LYS A 237 11.83 9.87 25.04
C LYS A 237 13.07 10.34 24.26
N TYR A 238 14.14 9.53 24.26
CA TYR A 238 15.36 9.85 23.49
C TYR A 238 15.17 9.54 22.02
N ALA A 239 14.47 8.45 21.69
CA ALA A 239 14.11 8.13 20.32
C ALA A 239 13.21 9.20 19.68
N GLU A 240 12.21 9.69 20.42
CA GLU A 240 11.36 10.81 19.97
C GLU A 240 12.18 12.08 19.72
N TYR A 241 13.17 12.37 20.57
CA TYR A 241 14.08 13.50 20.36
C TYR A 241 14.92 13.32 19.10
N MET A 242 15.57 12.17 18.91
CA MET A 242 16.43 11.89 17.76
C MET A 242 15.65 11.93 16.45
N VAL A 243 14.49 11.29 16.39
CA VAL A 243 13.63 11.27 15.20
C VAL A 243 13.10 12.67 14.88
N ARG A 244 12.77 13.47 15.89
CA ARG A 244 12.41 14.89 15.71
C ARG A 244 13.56 15.70 15.10
N GLN A 245 14.79 15.53 15.57
CA GLN A 245 15.94 16.24 15.00
C GLN A 245 16.19 15.84 13.56
N ALA A 246 16.14 14.55 13.25
CA ALA A 246 16.26 14.03 11.89
C ALA A 246 15.18 14.60 10.94
N ALA A 247 13.93 14.67 11.40
CA ALA A 247 12.82 15.23 10.63
C ALA A 247 13.04 16.73 10.29
N LEU A 248 13.51 17.50 11.25
CA LEU A 248 13.80 18.92 11.07
C LEU A 248 15.02 19.17 10.17
N ALA A 249 16.00 18.29 10.18
CA ALA A 249 17.21 18.38 9.36
C ALA A 249 16.96 18.06 7.87
N CYS A 250 15.86 17.38 7.53
CA CYS A 250 15.49 17.08 6.13
C CYS A 250 15.26 18.35 5.30
N LYS A 251 15.49 18.27 4.00
CA LYS A 251 15.30 19.41 3.07
C LYS A 251 14.39 19.01 1.90
N PRO A 252 13.15 19.56 1.85
CA PRO A 252 12.45 20.35 2.88
C PRO A 252 12.24 19.53 4.15
N ALA A 253 12.01 20.18 5.30
CA ALA A 253 11.77 19.51 6.57
C ALA A 253 10.63 18.49 6.47
N PHE A 254 10.78 17.35 7.14
CA PHE A 254 9.72 16.35 7.24
C PHE A 254 8.77 16.73 8.39
N ASP A 255 7.50 16.37 8.24
CA ASP A 255 6.48 16.63 9.24
C ASP A 255 6.83 15.90 10.56
N VAL A 256 7.03 16.69 11.63
CA VAL A 256 7.47 16.18 12.93
C VAL A 256 6.42 15.28 13.57
N ASP A 257 5.14 15.59 13.43
CA ASP A 257 4.08 14.79 14.04
C ASP A 257 3.99 13.43 13.35
N VAL A 258 4.10 13.40 12.03
CA VAL A 258 4.19 12.15 11.25
C VAL A 258 5.43 11.34 11.63
N ALA A 259 6.56 11.99 11.87
CA ALA A 259 7.78 11.31 12.33
C ALA A 259 7.61 10.69 13.73
N LEU A 260 6.97 11.38 14.64
CA LEU A 260 6.71 10.89 16.00
C LEU A 260 5.66 9.78 16.06
N GLU A 261 4.67 9.78 15.15
CA GLU A 261 3.74 8.66 14.99
C GLU A 261 4.48 7.36 14.66
N LYS A 262 5.58 7.43 13.89
CA LYS A 262 6.42 6.26 13.58
C LYS A 262 7.10 5.72 14.83
N VAL A 263 7.59 6.58 15.71
CA VAL A 263 8.14 6.16 17.02
C VAL A 263 7.06 5.46 17.84
N ALA A 264 5.88 6.07 17.97
CA ALA A 264 4.78 5.47 18.71
C ALA A 264 4.40 4.09 18.16
N ARG A 265 4.36 3.94 16.82
CA ARG A 265 4.09 2.69 16.13
C ARG A 265 5.19 1.65 16.39
N ALA A 266 6.47 2.01 16.29
CA ALA A 266 7.58 1.09 16.55
C ALA A 266 7.54 0.56 17.98
N TRP A 267 7.25 1.41 18.97
CA TRP A 267 7.11 1.00 20.39
C TRP A 267 5.89 0.12 20.67
N LYS A 268 4.84 0.24 19.88
CA LYS A 268 3.67 -0.63 19.96
C LYS A 268 3.90 -1.99 19.30
N GLN A 269 4.66 -2.02 18.21
CA GLN A 269 4.77 -3.18 17.33
C GLN A 269 5.94 -4.10 17.67
N TYR A 270 7.04 -3.55 18.21
CA TYR A 270 8.29 -4.30 18.45
C TYR A 270 8.72 -4.26 19.91
N GLU A 271 9.30 -5.38 20.37
CA GLU A 271 10.05 -5.44 21.61
C GLU A 271 11.54 -5.16 21.35
N PRO A 272 12.30 -4.59 22.32
CA PRO A 272 13.73 -4.41 22.15
C PRO A 272 14.44 -5.77 22.05
N ALA A 273 15.50 -5.84 21.27
CA ALA A 273 16.33 -7.04 21.24
C ALA A 273 16.80 -7.38 22.66
N PRO A 274 16.81 -8.67 23.03
CA PRO A 274 17.29 -9.08 24.34
C PRO A 274 18.74 -8.61 24.51
N THR A 275 19.00 -7.80 25.52
CA THR A 275 20.37 -7.38 25.84
C THR A 275 21.16 -8.62 26.20
N PHE A 276 22.16 -8.94 25.40
CA PHE A 276 23.09 -10.01 25.68
C PHE A 276 23.90 -9.58 26.92
N ARG A 277 23.43 -9.97 28.12
CA ARG A 277 24.25 -9.88 29.32
C ARG A 277 25.33 -10.95 29.13
N GLY A 278 26.53 -10.49 28.77
CA GLY A 278 27.71 -11.35 28.67
C GLY A 278 27.79 -12.27 29.89
N ARG A 279 28.08 -13.56 29.68
CA ARG A 279 28.37 -14.45 30.78
C ARG A 279 29.46 -13.79 31.66
N PRO A 280 29.36 -13.88 32.98
CA PRO A 280 30.47 -13.50 33.86
C PRO A 280 31.69 -14.29 33.40
N VAL A 281 32.78 -13.60 33.06
CA VAL A 281 34.07 -14.24 32.85
C VAL A 281 34.52 -14.66 34.24
N GLU A 282 34.43 -15.98 34.53
CA GLU A 282 35.13 -16.55 35.67
C GLU A 282 36.61 -16.34 35.41
N ARG A 283 37.20 -15.47 36.20
CA ARG A 283 38.66 -15.32 36.23
C ARG A 283 39.26 -16.48 37.04
N PRO A 284 40.36 -17.07 36.59
CA PRO A 284 41.04 -18.15 37.25
C PRO A 284 41.64 -17.74 38.60
#